data_db7c0bd9e574304f2302b8bd20f65deb
#
_entry.id   db7c0bd9e574304f2302b8bd20f65deb
#
_cell.length_a   1.000
_cell.length_b   1.000
_cell.length_c   1.000
_cell.angle_alpha   90.00
_cell.angle_beta   90.00
_cell.angle_gamma   90.00
#
_symmetry.space_group_name_H-M   'P 1'
#
loop_
_entity.id
_entity.type
_entity.pdbx_description
1 polymer ?
#
loop_
_entity_poly.entity_id
_entity_poly.type
_entity_poly.pdbx_seq_one_letter_code
_entity_poly.pdbx_strand_id
1 'polypeptide(L)'
;MNEAAIRSKIYFAAVCRCFPGKNSGGTDRVPAPDEIRNCSSWMNNEIRILHPRLIIPVGRLAIVQFIDCTKLEKVIGRKFRVERAGHRFDVIPLPHPSGASPWHKIPPGKELTQRALKLIARHPAVCELNN
;
A
#
# COMPACT_ATOMS: atom_id res chain seq x y z
N MET A 1 -1.13 -1.96 21.31
CA MET A 1 -1.33 -3.24 20.57
C MET A 1 0.05 -3.78 20.19
N ASN A 2 0.33 -5.04 20.46
CA ASN A 2 1.63 -5.63 20.11
C ASN A 2 1.65 -6.16 18.67
N GLU A 3 2.82 -6.51 18.16
CA GLU A 3 3.00 -6.97 16.79
C GLU A 3 2.15 -8.21 16.47
N ALA A 4 2.08 -9.18 17.38
CA ALA A 4 1.29 -10.39 17.15
C ALA A 4 -0.20 -10.07 16.97
N ALA A 5 -0.75 -9.16 17.78
CA ALA A 5 -2.14 -8.73 17.66
C ALA A 5 -2.39 -7.99 16.34
N ILE A 6 -1.44 -7.17 15.89
CA ILE A 6 -1.54 -6.49 14.60
C ILE A 6 -1.55 -7.51 13.47
N ARG A 7 -0.62 -8.47 13.48
CA ARG A 7 -0.51 -9.47 12.42
C ARG A 7 -1.73 -10.39 12.32
N SER A 8 -2.47 -10.58 13.41
CA SER A 8 -3.71 -11.38 13.39
C SER A 8 -4.87 -10.66 12.71
N LYS A 9 -4.81 -9.35 12.56
CA LYS A 9 -5.91 -8.51 12.06
C LYS A 9 -5.57 -7.78 10.75
N ILE A 10 -4.30 -7.75 10.37
CA ILE A 10 -3.82 -7.08 9.16
C ILE A 10 -3.15 -8.10 8.26
N TYR A 11 -3.58 -8.14 7.00
CA TYR A 11 -2.97 -8.99 5.99
C TYR A 11 -1.90 -8.20 5.24
N PHE A 12 -0.68 -8.73 5.20
CA PHE A 12 0.44 -8.13 4.49
C PHE A 12 0.66 -8.87 3.17
N ALA A 13 0.74 -8.13 2.09
CA ALA A 13 0.91 -8.70 0.76
C ALA A 13 1.89 -7.87 -0.08
N ALA A 14 2.66 -8.55 -0.91
CA ALA A 14 3.51 -7.91 -1.90
C ALA A 14 2.78 -7.82 -3.24
N VAL A 15 3.13 -6.82 -4.07
CA VAL A 15 2.59 -6.70 -5.43
C VAL A 15 3.02 -7.89 -6.28
N CYS A 16 4.29 -8.28 -6.17
CA CYS A 16 4.83 -9.46 -6.83
C CYS A 16 5.14 -10.54 -5.78
N ARG A 17 4.64 -11.75 -5.98
CA ARG A 17 4.76 -12.85 -5.01
C ARG A 17 6.06 -13.63 -5.14
N CYS A 18 6.74 -13.52 -6.28
CA CYS A 18 8.02 -14.15 -6.52
C CYS A 18 9.12 -13.10 -6.40
N PHE A 19 10.23 -13.48 -5.77
CA PHE A 19 11.39 -12.60 -5.69
C PHE A 19 11.93 -12.33 -7.10
N PRO A 20 11.97 -11.05 -7.55
CA PRO A 20 12.35 -10.74 -8.94
C PRO A 20 13.84 -10.82 -9.22
N GLY A 21 14.65 -11.11 -8.21
CA GLY A 21 16.10 -11.14 -8.34
C GLY A 21 16.76 -9.83 -7.95
N LYS A 22 18.07 -9.77 -8.14
CA LYS A 22 18.88 -8.58 -7.83
C LYS A 22 19.41 -7.92 -9.10
N ASN A 23 19.58 -6.60 -9.03
CA ASN A 23 20.30 -5.85 -10.04
C ASN A 23 21.81 -6.15 -9.96
N SER A 24 22.57 -5.78 -11.00
CA SER A 24 24.01 -5.91 -11.02
C SER A 24 24.71 -5.23 -9.86
N GLY A 25 24.10 -4.19 -9.25
CA GLY A 25 24.61 -3.50 -8.09
C GLY A 25 24.27 -4.16 -6.75
N GLY A 26 23.63 -5.33 -6.73
CA GLY A 26 23.28 -6.06 -5.51
C GLY A 26 21.98 -5.63 -4.83
N THR A 27 21.28 -4.64 -5.36
CA THR A 27 19.96 -4.23 -4.88
C THR A 27 18.86 -5.08 -5.51
N ASP A 28 17.72 -5.17 -4.83
CA ASP A 28 16.57 -5.91 -5.34
C ASP A 28 16.03 -5.26 -6.62
N ARG A 29 15.75 -6.09 -7.62
CA ARG A 29 15.19 -5.64 -8.90
C ARG A 29 13.71 -5.28 -8.72
N VAL A 30 13.29 -4.16 -9.30
CA VAL A 30 11.86 -3.82 -9.37
C VAL A 30 11.17 -4.79 -10.34
N PRO A 31 10.03 -5.37 -9.98
CA PRO A 31 9.30 -6.27 -10.89
C PRO A 31 8.92 -5.59 -12.19
N ALA A 32 9.03 -6.33 -13.30
CA ALA A 32 8.60 -5.85 -14.61
C ALA A 32 7.06 -5.87 -14.70
N PRO A 33 6.45 -5.09 -15.62
CA PRO A 33 4.99 -5.05 -15.77
C PRO A 33 4.34 -6.40 -16.03
N ASP A 34 4.98 -7.30 -16.78
CA ASP A 34 4.46 -8.64 -17.04
C ASP A 34 4.50 -9.50 -15.78
N GLU A 35 5.53 -9.38 -14.95
CA GLU A 35 5.62 -10.07 -13.67
C GLU A 35 4.50 -9.60 -12.72
N ILE A 36 4.21 -8.31 -12.70
CA ILE A 36 3.12 -7.73 -11.93
C ILE A 36 1.77 -8.27 -12.42
N ARG A 37 1.54 -8.30 -13.73
CA ARG A 37 0.31 -8.84 -14.31
C ARG A 37 0.11 -10.31 -13.95
N ASN A 38 1.17 -11.10 -13.99
CA ASN A 38 1.12 -12.52 -13.66
C ASN A 38 0.74 -12.75 -12.18
N CYS A 39 1.09 -11.80 -11.30
CA CYS A 39 0.74 -11.87 -9.88
C CYS A 39 -0.59 -11.21 -9.53
N SER A 40 -1.22 -10.48 -10.46
CA SER A 40 -2.46 -9.73 -10.18
C SER A 40 -3.64 -10.64 -9.79
N SER A 41 -3.69 -11.87 -10.29
CA SER A 41 -4.72 -12.83 -9.92
C SER A 41 -4.69 -13.20 -8.43
N TRP A 42 -3.50 -13.26 -7.84
CA TRP A 42 -3.33 -13.49 -6.41
C TRP A 42 -3.96 -12.36 -5.59
N MET A 43 -3.68 -11.12 -5.98
CA MET A 43 -4.25 -9.94 -5.33
C MET A 43 -5.77 -9.93 -5.46
N ASN A 44 -6.31 -10.21 -6.64
CA ASN A 44 -7.75 -10.25 -6.88
C ASN A 44 -8.42 -11.33 -6.01
N ASN A 45 -7.82 -12.51 -5.92
CA ASN A 45 -8.35 -13.60 -5.09
C ASN A 45 -8.33 -13.24 -3.61
N GLU A 46 -7.27 -12.60 -3.15
CA GLU A 46 -7.17 -12.15 -1.75
C GLU A 46 -8.25 -11.12 -1.43
N ILE A 47 -8.51 -10.17 -2.32
CA ILE A 47 -9.57 -9.19 -2.15
C ILE A 47 -10.94 -9.87 -2.06
N ARG A 48 -11.19 -10.87 -2.92
CA ARG A 48 -12.45 -11.63 -2.91
C ARG A 48 -12.65 -12.43 -1.62
N ILE A 49 -11.57 -12.97 -1.07
CA ILE A 49 -11.62 -13.82 0.14
C ILE A 49 -11.69 -12.96 1.40
N LEU A 50 -10.85 -11.93 1.48
CA LEU A 50 -10.67 -11.15 2.70
C LEU A 50 -11.69 -10.02 2.85
N HIS A 51 -12.29 -9.55 1.77
CA HIS A 51 -13.24 -8.41 1.76
C HIS A 51 -12.67 -7.23 2.55
N PRO A 52 -11.49 -6.70 2.20
CA PRO A 52 -10.88 -5.63 2.99
C PRO A 52 -11.73 -4.36 2.93
N ARG A 53 -11.81 -3.66 4.04
CA ARG A 53 -12.46 -2.36 4.14
C ARG A 53 -11.50 -1.22 3.86
N LEU A 54 -10.21 -1.46 4.10
CA LEU A 54 -9.13 -0.51 3.89
C LEU A 54 -7.92 -1.23 3.32
N ILE A 55 -7.35 -0.69 2.25
CA ILE A 55 -6.06 -1.11 1.71
C ILE A 55 -5.10 0.07 1.81
N ILE A 56 -3.90 -0.20 2.31
CA ILE A 56 -2.84 0.79 2.48
C ILE A 56 -1.68 0.40 1.55
N PRO A 57 -1.68 0.89 0.30
CA PRO A 57 -0.55 0.62 -0.58
C PRO A 57 0.64 1.48 -0.17
N VAL A 58 1.80 0.85 -0.02
CA VAL A 58 3.03 1.50 0.44
C VAL A 58 4.02 1.57 -0.72
N GLY A 59 4.35 2.79 -1.12
CA GLY A 59 5.25 3.05 -2.24
C GLY A 59 4.54 3.10 -3.59
N ARG A 60 5.17 3.75 -4.57
CA ARG A 60 4.57 4.00 -5.89
C ARG A 60 4.11 2.72 -6.59
N LEU A 61 4.94 1.67 -6.56
CA LEU A 61 4.61 0.40 -7.22
C LEU A 61 3.28 -0.17 -6.73
N ALA A 62 3.05 -0.15 -5.43
CA ALA A 62 1.81 -0.63 -4.83
C ALA A 62 0.65 0.33 -5.11
N ILE A 63 0.89 1.64 -5.03
CA ILE A 63 -0.14 2.66 -5.21
C ILE A 63 -0.76 2.58 -6.61
N VAL A 64 0.06 2.45 -7.65
CA VAL A 64 -0.44 2.42 -9.04
C VAL A 64 -1.27 1.17 -9.35
N GLN A 65 -1.24 0.15 -8.49
CA GLN A 65 -2.11 -1.01 -8.65
C GLN A 65 -3.58 -0.71 -8.35
N PHE A 66 -3.85 0.39 -7.63
CA PHE A 66 -5.20 0.73 -7.17
C PHE A 66 -5.69 2.08 -7.68
N ILE A 67 -4.81 3.07 -7.82
CA ILE A 67 -5.15 4.44 -8.23
C ILE A 67 -4.07 4.99 -9.16
N ASP A 68 -4.45 5.96 -9.99
CA ASP A 68 -3.48 6.66 -10.83
C ASP A 68 -2.56 7.53 -9.98
N CYS A 69 -1.25 7.42 -10.21
CA CYS A 69 -0.26 8.17 -9.46
C CYS A 69 0.83 8.71 -10.40
N THR A 70 0.68 9.96 -10.81
CA THR A 70 1.71 10.66 -11.56
C THR A 70 2.75 11.27 -10.61
N LYS A 71 2.29 11.84 -9.50
CA LYS A 71 3.13 12.41 -8.44
C LYS A 71 2.59 12.00 -7.08
N LEU A 72 3.48 11.65 -6.17
CA LEU A 72 3.10 11.25 -4.80
C LEU A 72 2.34 12.36 -4.07
N GLU A 73 2.73 13.61 -4.27
CA GLU A 73 2.08 14.76 -3.62
C GLU A 73 0.61 14.93 -4.00
N LYS A 74 0.16 14.30 -5.08
CA LYS A 74 -1.25 14.34 -5.50
C LYS A 74 -2.11 13.25 -4.85
N VAL A 75 -1.50 12.22 -4.30
CA VAL A 75 -2.24 11.08 -3.75
C VAL A 75 -1.99 10.85 -2.26
N ILE A 76 -0.81 11.18 -1.74
CA ILE A 76 -0.54 11.02 -0.31
C ILE A 76 -1.33 12.06 0.49
N GLY A 77 -1.88 11.63 1.62
CA GLY A 77 -2.73 12.47 2.46
C GLY A 77 -4.19 12.49 2.04
N ARG A 78 -4.60 11.61 1.13
CA ARG A 78 -5.98 11.49 0.63
C ARG A 78 -6.50 10.08 0.81
N LYS A 79 -7.83 9.98 0.88
CA LYS A 79 -8.55 8.70 0.89
C LYS A 79 -9.32 8.56 -0.42
N PHE A 80 -9.21 7.38 -1.04
CA PHE A 80 -9.88 7.08 -2.30
C PHE A 80 -10.84 5.91 -2.12
N ARG A 81 -11.94 5.91 -2.87
CA ARG A 81 -12.86 4.77 -2.94
C ARG A 81 -12.58 4.01 -4.23
N VAL A 82 -12.25 2.73 -4.11
CA VAL A 82 -11.84 1.90 -5.24
C VAL A 82 -12.70 0.65 -5.30
N GLU A 83 -13.02 0.23 -6.53
CA GLU A 83 -13.69 -1.06 -6.77
C GLU A 83 -12.72 -1.96 -7.55
N ARG A 84 -12.51 -3.17 -7.05
CA ARG A 84 -11.68 -4.17 -7.70
C ARG A 84 -12.16 -5.56 -7.30
N ALA A 85 -12.15 -6.51 -8.25
CA ALA A 85 -12.57 -7.89 -8.02
C ALA A 85 -13.99 -7.99 -7.44
N GLY A 86 -14.89 -7.07 -7.85
CA GLY A 86 -16.28 -7.04 -7.39
C GLY A 86 -16.48 -6.52 -5.97
N HIS A 87 -15.45 -5.94 -5.36
CA HIS A 87 -15.49 -5.44 -3.99
C HIS A 87 -15.05 -3.98 -3.93
N ARG A 88 -15.72 -3.18 -3.10
CA ARG A 88 -15.38 -1.77 -2.85
C ARG A 88 -14.67 -1.61 -1.52
N PHE A 89 -13.62 -0.80 -1.53
CA PHE A 89 -12.83 -0.53 -0.32
C PHE A 89 -12.22 0.87 -0.39
N ASP A 90 -11.78 1.35 0.76
CA ASP A 90 -11.03 2.60 0.84
C ASP A 90 -9.54 2.34 0.62
N VAL A 91 -8.86 3.29 -0.02
CA VAL A 91 -7.41 3.25 -0.24
C VAL A 91 -6.81 4.51 0.35
N ILE A 92 -5.83 4.34 1.23
CA ILE A 92 -5.06 5.45 1.79
C ILE A 92 -3.58 5.15 1.53
N PRO A 93 -2.97 5.75 0.49
CA PRO A 93 -1.59 5.43 0.14
C PRO A 93 -0.59 6.04 1.10
N LEU A 94 0.56 5.37 1.24
CA LEU A 94 1.71 5.85 2.00
C LEU A 94 2.96 5.84 1.12
N PRO A 95 3.91 6.75 1.37
CA PRO A 95 5.21 6.70 0.71
C PRO A 95 6.04 5.54 1.26
N HIS A 96 7.00 5.05 0.47
CA HIS A 96 7.91 4.01 0.94
C HIS A 96 8.81 4.57 2.05
N PRO A 97 8.96 3.87 3.19
CA PRO A 97 9.72 4.39 4.34
C PRO A 97 11.23 4.19 4.22
N SER A 98 11.75 3.75 3.08
CA SER A 98 13.17 3.47 2.92
C SER A 98 14.03 4.75 3.01
N GLY A 99 15.26 4.59 3.48
CA GLY A 99 16.23 5.69 3.53
C GLY A 99 16.72 6.13 2.15
N ALA A 100 16.46 5.35 1.10
CA ALA A 100 16.83 5.69 -0.27
C ALA A 100 15.98 6.84 -0.84
N SER A 101 14.79 7.10 -0.28
CA SER A 101 13.94 8.20 -0.70
C SER A 101 13.61 9.09 0.50
N PRO A 102 14.13 10.33 0.53
CA PRO A 102 13.85 11.26 1.63
C PRO A 102 12.49 11.98 1.48
N TRP A 103 11.70 11.65 0.47
CA TRP A 103 10.45 12.37 0.16
C TRP A 103 9.54 12.57 1.37
N HIS A 104 9.39 11.54 2.20
CA HIS A 104 8.51 11.58 3.37
C HIS A 104 9.10 12.36 4.55
N LYS A 105 10.35 12.81 4.45
CA LYS A 105 11.04 13.58 5.49
C LYS A 105 11.13 15.08 5.16
N ILE A 106 10.82 15.47 3.94
CA ILE A 106 10.98 16.82 3.41
C ILE A 106 9.61 17.35 2.98
N PRO A 107 9.28 18.64 3.27
CA PRO A 107 8.04 19.23 2.75
C PRO A 107 7.96 19.20 1.20
N PRO A 108 6.78 18.97 0.59
CA PRO A 108 5.47 18.77 1.24
C PRO A 108 5.22 17.32 1.70
N GLY A 109 6.13 16.39 1.40
CA GLY A 109 5.94 14.97 1.67
C GLY A 109 5.77 14.65 3.14
N LYS A 110 6.50 15.34 4.01
CA LYS A 110 6.41 15.15 5.46
C LYS A 110 4.99 15.41 5.99
N GLU A 111 4.41 16.54 5.62
CA GLU A 111 3.07 16.93 6.06
C GLU A 111 1.98 16.04 5.46
N LEU A 112 2.14 15.68 4.19
CA LEU A 112 1.21 14.79 3.50
C LEU A 112 1.24 13.38 4.12
N THR A 113 2.41 12.90 4.47
CA THR A 113 2.57 11.60 5.16
C THR A 113 1.90 11.62 6.53
N GLN A 114 2.09 12.70 7.29
CA GLN A 114 1.43 12.86 8.59
C GLN A 114 -0.10 12.89 8.45
N ARG A 115 -0.61 13.56 7.41
CA ARG A 115 -2.05 13.58 7.10
C ARG A 115 -2.56 12.17 6.77
N ALA A 116 -1.82 11.43 5.96
CA ALA A 116 -2.17 10.06 5.62
C ALA A 116 -2.25 9.17 6.86
N LEU A 117 -1.30 9.26 7.76
CA LEU A 117 -1.28 8.50 9.01
C LEU A 117 -2.49 8.84 9.90
N LYS A 118 -2.90 10.12 9.94
CA LYS A 118 -4.10 10.54 10.67
C LYS A 118 -5.37 9.97 10.05
N LEU A 119 -5.46 9.96 8.72
CA LEU A 119 -6.59 9.36 8.00
C LEU A 119 -6.70 7.86 8.31
N ILE A 120 -5.58 7.15 8.30
CA ILE A 120 -5.53 5.74 8.64
C ILE A 120 -5.97 5.51 10.09
N ALA A 121 -5.42 6.27 11.02
CA ALA A 121 -5.74 6.12 12.45
C ALA A 121 -7.23 6.35 12.75
N ARG A 122 -7.89 7.21 11.98
CA ARG A 122 -9.31 7.54 12.14
C ARG A 122 -10.24 6.65 11.33
N HIS A 123 -9.70 5.80 10.46
CA HIS A 123 -10.53 4.94 9.62
C HIS A 123 -11.26 3.90 10.50
N PRO A 124 -12.57 3.65 10.26
CA PRO A 124 -13.34 2.70 11.08
C PRO A 124 -12.70 1.32 11.19
N ALA A 125 -12.13 0.80 10.09
CA ALA A 125 -11.45 -0.50 10.10
C ALA A 125 -10.26 -0.53 11.07
N VAL A 126 -9.55 0.59 11.24
CA VAL A 126 -8.42 0.70 12.17
C VAL A 126 -8.89 0.94 13.60
N CYS A 127 -9.91 1.79 13.77
CA CYS A 127 -10.49 2.04 15.10
C CYS A 127 -11.00 0.75 15.76
N GLU A 128 -11.59 -0.14 14.97
CA GLU A 128 -12.08 -1.43 15.47
C GLU A 128 -10.98 -2.38 15.92
N LEU A 129 -9.74 -2.19 15.47
CA LEU A 129 -8.61 -3.04 15.90
C LEU A 129 -8.26 -2.82 17.38
N ASN A 130 -8.60 -1.66 17.93
CA ASN A 130 -8.29 -1.29 19.30
C ASN A 130 -9.41 -1.64 20.30
N ASN A 131 -10.48 -2.23 19.82
CA ASN A 131 -11.62 -2.65 20.64
C ASN A 131 -11.60 -4.15 20.94
#